data_ebc8adbcbd68ed3bf687690c36d4d5f6
#
_entry.id   ebc8adbcbd68ed3bf687690c36d4d5f6
#
_cell.length_a   1.000
_cell.length_b   1.000
_cell.length_c   1.000
_cell.angle_alpha   90.00
_cell.angle_beta   90.00
_cell.angle_gamma   90.00
#
_symmetry.space_group_name_H-M   'P 1'
#
loop_
_entity.id
_entity.type
_entity.pdbx_description
1 polymer ?
#
loop_
_entity_poly.entity_id
_entity_poly.type
_entity_poly.pdbx_seq_one_letter_code
_entity_poly.pdbx_strand_id
1 'polypeptide(L)'
;MSVNFRGSKTEQELINAFAGESMARNRYTMFASVAKKEGYEQIAEIFEQTARNEYEHAKLFYKHISTTSDGHVDSCYPFELGTTEENLLSAIEGETEEFTNLYANAEKIALEEGFDSVASTFKHVINSEKHHAQRYQMLYYNLKNDTIFKKEKEEKWICRECGYIHEGNSAPDYCPNCHHKKAYFQLLCEKY
;
A
#
# COMPACT_ATOMS: atom_id res chain seq x y z
N MET A 1 -11.08 33.89 14.97
CA MET A 1 -9.70 34.29 14.63
C MET A 1 -9.14 33.17 13.78
N SER A 2 -8.55 33.46 12.62
CA SER A 2 -7.92 32.41 11.81
C SER A 2 -6.69 31.88 12.56
N VAL A 3 -6.57 30.55 12.67
CA VAL A 3 -5.38 29.90 13.22
C VAL A 3 -4.21 30.13 12.26
N ASN A 4 -3.04 30.46 12.79
CA ASN A 4 -1.85 30.53 11.97
C ASN A 4 -1.42 29.10 11.63
N PHE A 5 -1.17 28.79 10.36
CA PHE A 5 -0.74 27.46 9.94
C PHE A 5 0.57 27.05 10.63
N ARG A 6 1.52 27.97 10.69
CA ARG A 6 2.81 27.71 11.35
C ARG A 6 2.63 27.55 12.86
N GLY A 7 3.01 26.38 13.37
CA GLY A 7 2.84 25.98 14.76
C GLY A 7 1.45 25.43 15.10
N SER A 8 0.60 25.22 14.09
CA SER A 8 -0.70 24.57 14.29
C SER A 8 -0.57 23.06 14.48
N LYS A 9 -1.61 22.45 15.03
CA LYS A 9 -1.71 20.97 15.09
C LYS A 9 -1.78 20.37 13.68
N THR A 10 -2.48 21.05 12.76
CA THR A 10 -2.58 20.63 11.36
C THR A 10 -1.20 20.56 10.69
N GLU A 11 -0.31 21.52 10.92
CA GLU A 11 1.07 21.44 10.43
C GLU A 11 1.80 20.22 10.98
N GLN A 12 1.66 19.93 12.29
CA GLN A 12 2.28 18.77 12.92
C GLN A 12 1.76 17.44 12.33
N GLU A 13 0.43 17.32 12.13
CA GLU A 13 -0.16 16.13 11.50
C GLU A 13 0.35 15.91 10.07
N LEU A 14 0.49 16.97 9.29
CA LEU A 14 1.04 16.88 7.94
C LEU A 14 2.52 16.46 7.94
N ILE A 15 3.33 16.93 8.89
CA ILE A 15 4.73 16.52 9.03
C ILE A 15 4.82 15.04 9.39
N ASN A 16 4.00 14.58 10.35
CA ASN A 16 3.92 13.18 10.75
C ASN A 16 3.47 12.29 9.57
N ALA A 17 2.42 12.70 8.86
CA ALA A 17 1.91 11.99 7.69
C ALA A 17 2.95 11.89 6.58
N PHE A 18 3.62 12.99 6.21
CA PHE A 18 4.70 12.98 5.22
C PHE A 18 5.82 12.00 5.59
N ALA A 19 6.22 11.96 6.87
CA ALA A 19 7.22 11.02 7.36
C ALA A 19 6.71 9.57 7.27
N GLY A 20 5.46 9.32 7.67
CA GLY A 20 4.80 8.01 7.59
C GLY A 20 4.80 7.44 6.19
N GLU A 21 4.28 8.20 5.22
CA GLU A 21 4.25 7.81 3.80
C GLU A 21 5.66 7.54 3.23
N SER A 22 6.62 8.39 3.59
CA SER A 22 8.01 8.22 3.15
C SER A 22 8.62 6.92 3.68
N MET A 23 8.29 6.53 4.90
CA MET A 23 8.73 5.26 5.49
C MET A 23 7.95 4.07 4.93
N ALA A 24 6.62 4.16 4.78
CA ALA A 24 5.78 3.14 4.17
C ALA A 24 6.25 2.80 2.75
N ARG A 25 6.52 3.81 1.92
CA ARG A 25 7.12 3.64 0.60
C ARG A 25 8.38 2.77 0.62
N ASN A 26 9.32 3.07 1.52
CA ASN A 26 10.57 2.31 1.60
C ASN A 26 10.31 0.88 2.11
N ARG A 27 9.48 0.71 3.14
CA ARG A 27 9.09 -0.60 3.68
C ARG A 27 8.46 -1.48 2.59
N TYR A 28 7.50 -0.96 1.82
CA TYR A 28 6.83 -1.73 0.76
C TYR A 28 7.80 -2.12 -0.37
N THR A 29 8.80 -1.29 -0.68
CA THR A 29 9.87 -1.68 -1.60
C THR A 29 10.69 -2.86 -1.06
N MET A 30 10.97 -2.89 0.25
CA MET A 30 11.66 -4.00 0.90
C MET A 30 10.77 -5.25 0.95
N PHE A 31 9.48 -5.12 1.25
CA PHE A 31 8.49 -6.20 1.27
C PHE A 31 8.34 -6.83 -0.12
N ALA A 32 8.33 -6.01 -1.19
CA ALA A 32 8.35 -6.51 -2.57
C ALA A 32 9.57 -7.39 -2.86
N SER A 33 10.76 -6.98 -2.38
CA SER A 33 11.97 -7.79 -2.54
C SER A 33 11.89 -9.15 -1.84
N VAL A 34 11.26 -9.22 -0.65
CA VAL A 34 11.02 -10.48 0.05
C VAL A 34 10.04 -11.35 -0.75
N ALA A 35 8.91 -10.78 -1.18
CA ALA A 35 7.88 -11.51 -1.93
C ALA A 35 8.45 -12.11 -3.23
N LYS A 36 9.31 -11.39 -3.96
CA LYS A 36 10.02 -11.93 -5.14
C LYS A 36 10.88 -13.13 -4.79
N LYS A 37 11.67 -13.04 -3.72
CA LYS A 37 12.54 -14.14 -3.28
C LYS A 37 11.75 -15.39 -2.86
N GLU A 38 10.56 -15.19 -2.30
CA GLU A 38 9.67 -16.27 -1.89
C GLU A 38 8.80 -16.80 -3.04
N GLY A 39 8.87 -16.17 -4.24
CA GLY A 39 8.17 -16.65 -5.43
C GLY A 39 6.74 -16.13 -5.58
N TYR A 40 6.45 -14.93 -5.09
CA TYR A 40 5.16 -14.27 -5.17
C TYR A 40 5.23 -12.97 -5.99
N GLU A 41 5.50 -13.09 -7.30
CA GLU A 41 5.72 -11.93 -8.19
C GLU A 41 4.52 -10.97 -8.23
N GLN A 42 3.28 -11.48 -8.17
CA GLN A 42 2.09 -10.62 -8.10
C GLN A 42 2.04 -9.80 -6.80
N ILE A 43 2.34 -10.43 -5.67
CA ILE A 43 2.36 -9.74 -4.37
C ILE A 43 3.46 -8.67 -4.38
N ALA A 44 4.63 -9.00 -4.92
CA ALA A 44 5.73 -8.05 -5.04
C ALA A 44 5.34 -6.82 -5.88
N GLU A 45 4.71 -7.01 -7.04
CA GLU A 45 4.22 -5.92 -7.89
C GLU A 45 3.20 -5.04 -7.16
N ILE A 46 2.31 -5.64 -6.37
CA ILE A 46 1.31 -4.91 -5.60
C ILE A 46 1.98 -4.06 -4.51
N PHE A 47 3.00 -4.58 -3.82
CA PHE A 47 3.81 -3.78 -2.90
C PHE A 47 4.54 -2.63 -3.62
N GLU A 48 5.14 -2.87 -4.79
CA GLU A 48 5.79 -1.83 -5.58
C GLU A 48 4.80 -0.76 -6.07
N GLN A 49 3.59 -1.18 -6.48
CA GLN A 49 2.53 -0.25 -6.87
C GLN A 49 2.10 0.61 -5.70
N THR A 50 1.86 0.01 -4.53
CA THR A 50 1.51 0.76 -3.32
C THR A 50 2.65 1.71 -2.93
N ALA A 51 3.90 1.27 -2.95
CA ALA A 51 5.04 2.14 -2.68
C ALA A 51 5.07 3.39 -3.61
N ARG A 52 4.63 3.26 -4.87
CA ARG A 52 4.46 4.43 -5.76
C ARG A 52 3.28 5.32 -5.33
N ASN A 53 2.20 4.74 -4.80
CA ASN A 53 1.08 5.51 -4.28
C ASN A 53 1.49 6.31 -3.03
N GLU A 54 2.22 5.70 -2.08
CA GLU A 54 2.71 6.39 -0.88
C GLU A 54 3.67 7.53 -1.21
N TYR A 55 4.44 7.41 -2.29
CA TYR A 55 5.22 8.55 -2.78
C TYR A 55 4.33 9.72 -3.23
N GLU A 56 3.21 9.47 -3.90
CA GLU A 56 2.28 10.52 -4.30
C GLU A 56 1.54 11.11 -3.10
N HIS A 57 1.15 10.28 -2.11
CA HIS A 57 0.55 10.77 -0.84
C HIS A 57 1.54 11.68 -0.09
N ALA A 58 2.78 11.25 0.08
CA ALA A 58 3.85 12.08 0.66
C ALA A 58 3.96 13.43 -0.07
N LYS A 59 3.92 13.46 -1.40
CA LYS A 59 3.95 14.70 -2.20
C LYS A 59 2.74 15.59 -1.93
N LEU A 60 1.55 15.02 -1.75
CA LEU A 60 0.34 15.79 -1.42
C LEU A 60 0.51 16.48 -0.07
N PHE A 61 0.96 15.76 0.96
CA PHE A 61 1.22 16.33 2.28
C PHE A 61 2.35 17.36 2.25
N TYR A 62 3.45 17.08 1.53
CA TYR A 62 4.58 17.99 1.39
C TYR A 62 4.19 19.33 0.78
N LYS A 63 3.27 19.36 -0.19
CA LYS A 63 2.79 20.60 -0.81
C LYS A 63 2.19 21.56 0.22
N HIS A 64 1.51 21.06 1.24
CA HIS A 64 0.92 21.87 2.31
C HIS A 64 1.98 22.43 3.27
N ILE A 65 3.07 21.71 3.51
CA ILE A 65 4.15 22.09 4.42
C ILE A 65 5.38 22.69 3.71
N SER A 66 5.32 22.92 2.39
CA SER A 66 6.47 23.36 1.60
C SER A 66 7.07 24.71 2.01
N THR A 67 6.34 25.51 2.79
CA THR A 67 6.81 26.79 3.36
C THR A 67 7.34 26.65 4.78
N THR A 68 7.26 25.47 5.38
CA THR A 68 7.82 25.17 6.69
C THR A 68 9.34 25.03 6.56
N SER A 69 10.11 25.77 7.38
CA SER A 69 11.59 25.74 7.29
C SER A 69 12.19 24.46 7.84
N ASP A 70 11.61 23.96 8.92
CA ASP A 70 12.01 22.76 9.65
C ASP A 70 10.80 22.23 10.43
N GLY A 71 10.73 20.92 10.65
CA GLY A 71 9.66 20.28 11.38
C GLY A 71 10.21 19.13 12.22
N HIS A 72 9.54 18.85 13.32
CA HIS A 72 9.84 17.72 14.19
C HIS A 72 8.83 16.60 13.92
N VAL A 73 9.30 15.36 13.71
CA VAL A 73 8.43 14.18 13.59
C VAL A 73 8.15 13.64 14.99
N ASP A 74 6.88 13.59 15.36
CA ASP A 74 6.41 13.06 16.64
C ASP A 74 5.42 11.92 16.37
N SER A 75 5.96 10.74 16.04
CA SER A 75 5.17 9.56 15.75
C SER A 75 5.99 8.28 15.89
N CYS A 76 5.30 7.15 16.04
CA CYS A 76 5.90 5.81 16.15
C CYS A 76 5.62 5.02 14.87
N TYR A 77 6.64 4.37 14.34
CA TYR A 77 6.56 3.62 13.08
C TYR A 77 7.10 2.20 13.25
N PRO A 78 6.52 1.19 12.54
CA PRO A 78 7.04 -0.16 12.56
C PRO A 78 8.28 -0.30 11.66
N PHE A 79 9.27 -1.11 12.08
CA PHE A 79 10.51 -1.39 11.34
C PHE A 79 10.72 -2.87 11.03
N GLU A 80 9.76 -3.72 11.34
CA GLU A 80 9.88 -5.16 11.13
C GLU A 80 9.92 -5.50 9.64
N LEU A 81 10.78 -6.47 9.29
CA LEU A 81 10.90 -7.07 7.98
C LEU A 81 10.92 -8.59 8.15
N GLY A 82 9.85 -9.25 7.76
CA GLY A 82 9.63 -10.67 7.91
C GLY A 82 9.42 -11.39 6.58
N THR A 83 8.74 -12.52 6.62
CA THR A 83 8.23 -13.26 5.47
C THR A 83 7.17 -12.46 4.71
N THR A 84 6.79 -12.90 3.51
CA THR A 84 5.70 -12.27 2.75
C THR A 84 4.39 -12.25 3.55
N GLU A 85 4.09 -13.32 4.31
CA GLU A 85 2.89 -13.39 5.15
C GLU A 85 2.93 -12.32 6.26
N GLU A 86 4.02 -12.23 6.99
CA GLU A 86 4.23 -11.25 8.07
C GLU A 86 4.23 -9.80 7.53
N ASN A 87 4.85 -9.58 6.38
CA ASN A 87 4.89 -8.27 5.74
C ASN A 87 3.50 -7.82 5.25
N LEU A 88 2.68 -8.74 4.72
CA LEU A 88 1.29 -8.44 4.37
C LEU A 88 0.46 -8.08 5.62
N LEU A 89 0.64 -8.81 6.72
CA LEU A 89 -0.06 -8.50 7.97
C LEU A 89 0.35 -7.13 8.50
N SER A 90 1.64 -6.84 8.56
CA SER A 90 2.16 -5.52 8.97
C SER A 90 1.65 -4.38 8.09
N ALA A 91 1.52 -4.61 6.76
CA ALA A 91 0.93 -3.64 5.86
C ALA A 91 -0.56 -3.41 6.13
N ILE A 92 -1.35 -4.49 6.34
CA ILE A 92 -2.79 -4.39 6.70
C ILE A 92 -2.98 -3.56 7.97
N GLU A 93 -2.17 -3.82 9.00
CA GLU A 93 -2.24 -3.10 10.28
C GLU A 93 -1.92 -1.61 10.09
N GLY A 94 -0.85 -1.29 9.35
CA GLY A 94 -0.44 0.09 9.06
C GLY A 94 -1.52 0.88 8.32
N GLU A 95 -1.97 0.37 7.17
CA GLU A 95 -3.00 1.01 6.37
C GLU A 95 -4.32 1.17 7.16
N THR A 96 -4.67 0.17 7.99
CA THR A 96 -5.88 0.23 8.83
C THR A 96 -5.76 1.33 9.88
N GLU A 97 -4.62 1.45 10.53
CA GLU A 97 -4.35 2.51 11.52
C GLU A 97 -4.42 3.90 10.87
N GLU A 98 -3.87 4.04 9.67
CA GLU A 98 -3.92 5.31 8.93
C GLU A 98 -5.35 5.74 8.61
N PHE A 99 -6.18 4.90 8.00
CA PHE A 99 -7.53 5.32 7.61
C PHE A 99 -8.53 5.34 8.77
N THR A 100 -8.34 4.57 9.84
CA THR A 100 -9.29 4.54 10.98
C THR A 100 -8.97 5.58 12.04
N ASN A 101 -7.71 5.87 12.28
CA ASN A 101 -7.25 6.67 13.40
C ASN A 101 -6.43 7.89 12.96
N LEU A 102 -5.25 7.69 12.35
CA LEU A 102 -4.29 8.77 12.15
C LEU A 102 -4.84 9.86 11.22
N TYR A 103 -5.21 9.51 10.00
CA TYR A 103 -5.70 10.48 9.01
C TYR A 103 -7.12 10.95 9.28
N ALA A 104 -7.97 10.10 9.88
CA ALA A 104 -9.29 10.52 10.34
C ALA A 104 -9.22 11.60 11.43
N ASN A 105 -8.26 11.48 12.37
CA ASN A 105 -8.00 12.50 13.36
C ASN A 105 -7.39 13.76 12.76
N ALA A 106 -6.43 13.60 11.85
CA ALA A 106 -5.78 14.72 11.15
C ALA A 106 -6.80 15.53 10.30
N GLU A 107 -7.74 14.86 9.60
CA GLU A 107 -8.84 15.50 8.88
C GLU A 107 -9.67 16.36 9.84
N LYS A 108 -10.05 15.81 10.99
CA LYS A 108 -10.85 16.50 11.98
C LYS A 108 -10.12 17.73 12.55
N ILE A 109 -8.84 17.60 12.91
CA ILE A 109 -8.01 18.69 13.41
C ILE A 109 -7.92 19.80 12.37
N ALA A 110 -7.70 19.46 11.10
CA ALA A 110 -7.62 20.43 10.02
C ALA A 110 -8.92 21.22 9.85
N LEU A 111 -10.09 20.56 9.96
CA LEU A 111 -11.40 21.23 9.93
C LEU A 111 -11.58 22.15 11.14
N GLU A 112 -11.24 21.72 12.33
CA GLU A 112 -11.36 22.51 13.57
C GLU A 112 -10.49 23.77 13.53
N GLU A 113 -9.31 23.72 12.90
CA GLU A 113 -8.40 24.85 12.73
C GLU A 113 -8.70 25.71 11.49
N GLY A 114 -9.65 25.28 10.62
CA GLY A 114 -10.11 26.03 9.44
C GLY A 114 -9.24 25.81 8.20
N PHE A 115 -8.51 24.69 8.10
CA PHE A 115 -7.68 24.32 6.96
C PHE A 115 -8.41 23.32 6.04
N ASP A 116 -9.52 23.74 5.44
CA ASP A 116 -10.43 22.90 4.62
C ASP A 116 -9.69 22.17 3.48
N SER A 117 -8.71 22.81 2.86
CA SER A 117 -7.90 22.21 1.78
C SER A 117 -7.07 21.02 2.30
N VAL A 118 -6.50 21.15 3.50
CA VAL A 118 -5.74 20.06 4.16
C VAL A 118 -6.67 18.92 4.55
N ALA A 119 -7.81 19.24 5.16
CA ALA A 119 -8.82 18.25 5.52
C ALA A 119 -9.30 17.46 4.29
N SER A 120 -9.55 18.15 3.18
CA SER A 120 -9.90 17.51 1.91
C SER A 120 -8.80 16.56 1.42
N THR A 121 -7.53 16.89 1.58
CA THR A 121 -6.42 16.02 1.21
C THR A 121 -6.44 14.74 2.06
N PHE A 122 -6.49 14.84 3.39
CA PHE A 122 -6.59 13.68 4.27
C PHE A 122 -7.79 12.80 3.93
N LYS A 123 -8.97 13.39 3.74
CA LYS A 123 -10.18 12.66 3.33
C LYS A 123 -10.01 11.81 2.07
N HIS A 124 -9.30 12.33 1.07
CA HIS A 124 -9.10 11.57 -0.17
C HIS A 124 -8.03 10.49 -0.01
N VAL A 125 -6.95 10.76 0.73
CA VAL A 125 -5.92 9.76 1.03
C VAL A 125 -6.53 8.59 1.83
N ILE A 126 -7.36 8.85 2.85
CA ILE A 126 -8.11 7.81 3.60
C ILE A 126 -8.79 6.79 2.68
N ASN A 127 -9.37 7.21 1.55
CA ASN A 127 -9.99 6.28 0.61
C ASN A 127 -8.98 5.38 -0.10
N SER A 128 -7.77 5.87 -0.33
CA SER A 128 -6.69 5.09 -0.92
C SER A 128 -6.17 4.04 0.07
N GLU A 129 -5.92 4.44 1.34
CA GLU A 129 -5.41 3.52 2.37
C GLU A 129 -6.41 2.41 2.69
N LYS A 130 -7.70 2.74 2.69
CA LYS A 130 -8.76 1.72 2.81
C LYS A 130 -8.71 0.70 1.66
N HIS A 131 -8.45 1.13 0.44
CA HIS A 131 -8.29 0.24 -0.71
C HIS A 131 -6.99 -0.58 -0.61
N HIS A 132 -5.89 0.02 -0.16
CA HIS A 132 -4.63 -0.69 0.06
C HIS A 132 -4.81 -1.80 1.10
N ALA A 133 -5.40 -1.50 2.26
CA ALA A 133 -5.70 -2.48 3.30
C ALA A 133 -6.55 -3.65 2.78
N GLN A 134 -7.63 -3.37 2.04
CA GLN A 134 -8.50 -4.39 1.45
C GLN A 134 -7.75 -5.29 0.48
N ARG A 135 -6.88 -4.73 -0.34
CA ARG A 135 -6.07 -5.46 -1.31
C ARG A 135 -5.07 -6.38 -0.62
N TYR A 136 -4.37 -5.88 0.39
CA TYR A 136 -3.45 -6.68 1.21
C TYR A 136 -4.18 -7.78 1.99
N GLN A 137 -5.38 -7.50 2.52
CA GLN A 137 -6.20 -8.51 3.20
C GLN A 137 -6.56 -9.68 2.30
N MET A 138 -6.94 -9.42 1.04
CA MET A 138 -7.23 -10.47 0.07
C MET A 138 -5.98 -11.31 -0.27
N LEU A 139 -4.83 -10.67 -0.44
CA LEU A 139 -3.56 -11.36 -0.69
C LEU A 139 -3.13 -12.21 0.50
N TYR A 140 -3.21 -11.66 1.71
CA TYR A 140 -2.95 -12.39 2.96
C TYR A 140 -3.84 -13.62 3.09
N TYR A 141 -5.15 -13.46 2.88
CA TYR A 141 -6.10 -14.57 2.92
C TYR A 141 -5.75 -15.66 1.91
N ASN A 142 -5.45 -15.29 0.66
CA ASN A 142 -5.07 -16.26 -0.38
C ASN A 142 -3.75 -16.97 -0.05
N LEU A 143 -2.77 -16.24 0.51
CA LEU A 143 -1.50 -16.82 0.92
C LEU A 143 -1.68 -17.83 2.06
N LYS A 144 -2.41 -17.42 3.10
CA LYS A 144 -2.71 -18.23 4.29
C LYS A 144 -3.43 -19.52 3.97
N ASN A 145 -4.31 -19.52 2.97
CA ASN A 145 -5.09 -20.67 2.54
C ASN A 145 -4.47 -21.44 1.37
N ASP A 146 -3.23 -21.11 0.97
CA ASP A 146 -2.54 -21.73 -0.18
C ASP A 146 -3.38 -21.65 -1.48
N THR A 147 -4.02 -20.50 -1.73
CA THR A 147 -4.88 -20.26 -2.89
C THR A 147 -4.35 -19.20 -3.85
N ILE A 148 -3.08 -18.78 -3.69
CA ILE A 148 -2.43 -17.83 -4.60
C ILE A 148 -2.38 -18.40 -6.02
N PHE A 149 -1.96 -19.67 -6.18
CA PHE A 149 -1.75 -20.34 -7.46
C PHE A 149 -2.75 -21.46 -7.75
N LYS A 150 -3.80 -21.60 -6.94
CA LYS A 150 -4.87 -22.57 -7.17
C LYS A 150 -6.23 -22.02 -6.73
N LYS A 151 -7.29 -22.50 -7.38
CA LYS A 151 -8.68 -22.15 -7.08
C LYS A 151 -9.54 -23.41 -7.09
N GLU A 152 -10.70 -23.34 -6.47
CA GLU A 152 -11.67 -24.46 -6.45
C GLU A 152 -12.25 -24.75 -7.84
N LYS A 153 -12.36 -23.70 -8.68
CA LYS A 153 -12.88 -23.81 -10.05
C LYS A 153 -11.79 -23.54 -11.06
N GLU A 154 -12.02 -23.94 -12.30
CA GLU A 154 -11.18 -23.57 -13.42
C GLU A 154 -11.18 -22.05 -13.60
N GLU A 155 -9.98 -21.49 -13.71
CA GLU A 155 -9.71 -20.06 -13.88
C GLU A 155 -8.71 -19.85 -15.01
N LYS A 156 -8.63 -18.63 -15.49
CA LYS A 156 -7.61 -18.22 -16.46
C LYS A 156 -6.42 -17.61 -15.72
N TRP A 157 -5.26 -18.20 -15.96
CA TRP A 157 -3.98 -17.79 -15.40
C TRP A 157 -3.13 -17.16 -16.50
N ILE A 158 -2.68 -15.93 -16.30
CA ILE A 158 -1.79 -15.24 -17.24
C ILE A 158 -0.36 -15.25 -16.73
N CYS A 159 0.58 -15.62 -17.61
CA CYS A 159 2.00 -15.45 -17.34
C CYS A 159 2.38 -13.97 -17.46
N ARG A 160 2.88 -13.37 -16.39
CA ARG A 160 3.26 -11.96 -16.30
C ARG A 160 4.41 -11.57 -17.23
N GLU A 161 5.24 -12.55 -17.64
CA GLU A 161 6.39 -12.29 -18.52
C GLU A 161 6.02 -12.29 -20.00
N CYS A 162 5.23 -13.27 -20.46
CA CYS A 162 5.02 -13.45 -21.88
C CYS A 162 3.55 -13.38 -22.34
N GLY A 163 2.61 -13.18 -21.40
CA GLY A 163 1.19 -13.08 -21.72
C GLY A 163 0.51 -14.42 -22.06
N TYR A 164 1.19 -15.58 -21.91
CA TYR A 164 0.58 -16.89 -22.12
C TYR A 164 -0.57 -17.11 -21.15
N ILE A 165 -1.73 -17.55 -21.66
CA ILE A 165 -2.91 -17.85 -20.84
C ILE A 165 -3.05 -19.37 -20.68
N HIS A 166 -3.16 -19.83 -19.44
CA HIS A 166 -3.46 -21.20 -19.06
C HIS A 166 -4.86 -21.27 -18.46
N GLU A 167 -5.64 -22.28 -18.80
CA GLU A 167 -6.95 -22.56 -18.20
C GLU A 167 -6.85 -23.82 -17.33
N GLY A 168 -7.31 -23.72 -16.08
CA GLY A 168 -7.29 -24.82 -15.11
C GLY A 168 -7.47 -24.36 -13.67
N ASN A 169 -7.60 -25.33 -12.76
CA ASN A 169 -7.76 -25.05 -11.33
C ASN A 169 -6.48 -24.50 -10.68
N SER A 170 -5.33 -24.62 -11.33
CA SER A 170 -4.05 -24.12 -10.82
C SER A 170 -3.16 -23.58 -11.93
N ALA A 171 -2.34 -22.61 -11.59
CA ALA A 171 -1.24 -22.17 -12.45
C ALA A 171 -0.25 -23.33 -12.69
N PRO A 172 0.32 -23.48 -13.90
CA PRO A 172 1.31 -24.52 -14.20
C PRO A 172 2.63 -24.24 -13.48
N ASP A 173 3.40 -25.28 -13.16
CA ASP A 173 4.71 -25.13 -12.48
C ASP A 173 5.71 -24.32 -13.30
N TYR A 174 5.62 -24.43 -14.64
CA TYR A 174 6.41 -23.67 -15.60
C TYR A 174 5.52 -23.21 -16.77
N CYS A 175 5.75 -22.01 -17.23
CA CYS A 175 5.08 -21.48 -18.40
C CYS A 175 5.48 -22.30 -19.65
N PRO A 176 4.52 -22.88 -20.39
CA PRO A 176 4.85 -23.66 -21.59
C PRO A 176 5.51 -22.84 -22.70
N ASN A 177 5.28 -21.52 -22.71
CA ASN A 177 5.81 -20.62 -23.75
C ASN A 177 7.22 -20.08 -23.41
N CYS A 178 7.43 -19.57 -22.21
CA CYS A 178 8.68 -18.87 -21.85
C CYS A 178 9.48 -19.51 -20.72
N HIS A 179 9.01 -20.64 -20.19
CA HIS A 179 9.66 -21.44 -19.13
C HIS A 179 9.86 -20.74 -17.78
N HIS A 180 9.27 -19.56 -17.55
CA HIS A 180 9.24 -18.97 -16.20
C HIS A 180 8.43 -19.81 -15.24
N LYS A 181 8.83 -19.80 -13.96
CA LYS A 181 8.20 -20.57 -12.89
C LYS A 181 6.77 -20.12 -12.59
N LYS A 182 6.00 -20.96 -11.88
CA LYS A 182 4.65 -20.66 -11.35
C LYS A 182 4.55 -19.28 -10.67
N ALA A 183 5.59 -18.85 -10.01
CA ALA A 183 5.71 -17.53 -9.37
C ALA A 183 5.26 -16.37 -10.27
N TYR A 184 5.44 -16.49 -11.58
CA TYR A 184 5.10 -15.48 -12.58
C TYR A 184 3.66 -15.56 -13.10
N PHE A 185 2.82 -16.42 -12.54
CA PHE A 185 1.41 -16.47 -12.91
C PHE A 185 0.54 -15.68 -11.95
N GLN A 186 -0.52 -15.14 -12.49
CA GLN A 186 -1.62 -14.52 -11.74
C GLN A 186 -2.96 -14.83 -12.42
N LEU A 187 -4.06 -14.60 -11.71
CA LEU A 187 -5.37 -14.65 -12.34
C LEU A 187 -5.49 -13.57 -13.42
N LEU A 188 -6.04 -13.94 -14.57
CA LEU A 188 -6.37 -13.00 -15.63
C LEU A 188 -7.53 -12.11 -15.18
N CYS A 189 -7.33 -10.81 -15.17
CA CYS A 189 -8.37 -9.83 -14.87
C CYS A 189 -8.39 -8.78 -16.00
N GLU A 190 -9.39 -8.88 -16.87
CA GLU A 190 -9.61 -7.99 -18.02
C GLU A 190 -10.99 -7.36 -17.89
N LYS A 191 -11.07 -6.32 -17.08
CA LYS A 191 -12.28 -5.48 -16.94
C LYS A 191 -11.95 -4.08 -17.46
N TYR A 192 -11.99 -3.93 -18.77
CA TYR A 192 -11.86 -2.63 -19.44
C TYR A 192 -13.20 -2.17 -19.99
#